data_40c0522beae7a98a61ac1be1f3fe703e
#
_entry.id   40c0522beae7a98a61ac1be1f3fe703e
#
_cell.length_a   1.000
_cell.length_b   1.000
_cell.length_c   1.000
_cell.angle_alpha   90.00
_cell.angle_beta   90.00
_cell.angle_gamma   90.00
#
_symmetry.space_group_name_H-M   'P 1'
#
loop_
_entity.id
_entity.type
_entity.pdbx_description
1 polymer ?
#
loop_
_entity_poly.entity_id
_entity_poly.type
_entity_poly.pdbx_seq_one_letter_code
_entity_poly.pdbx_strand_id
1 'polypeptide(L)'
;VMREAKADTTQEGIARYENLEEMLSGIHEFVEQKLRDGQAFTPMTDFLSEVSLLTDQDENKDDDQARVTLLTVHAAKGLEFKVTFIVGLEENLFPSQFCQAPKEIEEERRLLYVAITRSMERCYLTNARQRFRNGQTVFSSPSRFIKDIDSCYIQSSQGFGIAPQRVVMPEMPKIPATSTQGKLKK
;
A
#
# COMPACT_ATOMS: atom_id res chain seq x y z
N VAL A 1 3.19 -7.72 -29.12
CA VAL A 1 3.37 -7.03 -27.81
C VAL A 1 3.34 -8.05 -26.66
N MET A 2 2.20 -8.73 -26.34
CA MET A 2 2.14 -9.69 -25.21
C MET A 2 3.14 -10.85 -25.33
N ARG A 3 3.30 -11.46 -26.52
CA ARG A 3 4.26 -12.55 -26.75
C ARG A 3 5.71 -12.10 -26.63
N GLU A 4 6.03 -10.91 -27.05
CA GLU A 4 7.35 -10.31 -26.94
C GLU A 4 7.67 -9.97 -25.48
N ALA A 5 6.74 -9.33 -24.76
CA ALA A 5 6.90 -9.04 -23.34
C ALA A 5 7.08 -10.32 -22.50
N LYS A 6 6.36 -11.41 -22.84
CA LYS A 6 6.51 -12.71 -22.17
C LYS A 6 7.84 -13.42 -22.48
N ALA A 7 8.44 -13.12 -23.63
CA ALA A 7 9.73 -13.71 -24.03
C ALA A 7 10.93 -12.98 -23.39
N ASP A 8 10.72 -11.77 -22.87
CA ASP A 8 11.76 -11.00 -22.19
C ASP A 8 11.86 -11.46 -20.72
N THR A 9 12.94 -12.18 -20.42
CA THR A 9 13.21 -12.73 -19.08
C THR A 9 13.97 -11.76 -18.17
N THR A 10 14.21 -10.52 -18.63
CA THR A 10 14.80 -9.50 -17.78
C THR A 10 13.81 -9.04 -16.72
N GLN A 11 14.29 -8.49 -15.61
CA GLN A 11 13.44 -7.99 -14.54
C GLN A 11 12.49 -6.90 -15.04
N GLU A 12 12.95 -6.05 -15.96
CA GLU A 12 12.15 -5.02 -16.62
C GLU A 12 11.09 -5.63 -17.57
N GLY A 13 11.46 -6.68 -18.32
CA GLY A 13 10.53 -7.40 -19.20
C GLY A 13 9.42 -8.10 -18.42
N ILE A 14 9.75 -8.72 -17.30
CA ILE A 14 8.77 -9.35 -16.40
C ILE A 14 7.81 -8.30 -15.84
N ALA A 15 8.32 -7.18 -15.32
CA ALA A 15 7.48 -6.09 -14.80
C ALA A 15 6.56 -5.51 -15.88
N ARG A 16 7.08 -5.35 -17.11
CA ARG A 16 6.29 -4.90 -18.27
C ARG A 16 5.18 -5.89 -18.64
N TYR A 17 5.46 -7.17 -18.59
CA TYR A 17 4.47 -8.22 -18.83
C TYR A 17 3.38 -8.21 -17.75
N GLU A 18 3.75 -8.12 -16.48
CA GLU A 18 2.82 -8.03 -15.34
C GLU A 18 1.91 -6.79 -15.45
N ASN A 19 2.46 -5.62 -15.82
CA ASN A 19 1.67 -4.41 -16.04
C ASN A 19 0.65 -4.57 -17.17
N LEU A 20 1.01 -5.29 -18.24
CA LEU A 20 0.07 -5.58 -19.34
C LEU A 20 -1.04 -6.54 -18.90
N GLU A 21 -0.72 -7.55 -18.08
CA GLU A 21 -1.74 -8.46 -17.51
C GLU A 21 -2.70 -7.72 -16.57
N GLU A 22 -2.17 -6.83 -15.74
CA GLU A 22 -2.97 -5.99 -14.83
C GLU A 22 -3.92 -5.08 -15.61
N MET A 23 -3.42 -4.43 -16.66
CA MET A 23 -4.23 -3.59 -17.55
C MET A 23 -5.36 -4.40 -18.22
N LEU A 24 -5.07 -5.63 -18.69
CA LEU A 24 -6.08 -6.49 -19.28
C LEU A 24 -7.13 -6.92 -18.25
N SER A 25 -6.71 -7.19 -17.03
CA SER A 25 -7.63 -7.52 -15.93
C SER A 25 -8.54 -6.34 -15.62
N GLY A 26 -8.02 -5.12 -15.58
CA GLY A 26 -8.81 -3.89 -15.39
C GLY A 26 -9.83 -3.66 -16.51
N ILE A 27 -9.43 -3.87 -17.77
CA ILE A 27 -10.36 -3.79 -18.92
C ILE A 27 -11.48 -4.83 -18.78
N HIS A 28 -11.12 -6.05 -18.38
CA HIS A 28 -12.10 -7.13 -18.24
C HIS A 28 -13.12 -6.80 -17.13
N GLU A 29 -12.66 -6.34 -15.99
CA GLU A 29 -13.50 -5.92 -14.88
C GLU A 29 -14.43 -4.76 -15.27
N PHE A 30 -13.91 -3.77 -16.00
CA PHE A 30 -14.70 -2.67 -16.55
C PHE A 30 -15.82 -3.16 -17.47
N VAL A 31 -15.50 -4.06 -18.40
CA VAL A 31 -16.50 -4.63 -19.32
C VAL A 31 -17.56 -5.43 -18.56
N GLU A 32 -17.16 -6.25 -17.59
CA GLU A 32 -18.11 -7.00 -16.76
C GLU A 32 -19.02 -6.07 -15.95
N GLN A 33 -18.48 -4.98 -15.42
CA GLN A 33 -19.29 -4.00 -14.70
C GLN A 33 -20.34 -3.36 -15.62
N LYS A 34 -19.95 -2.93 -16.82
CA LYS A 34 -20.86 -2.34 -17.80
C LYS A 34 -21.93 -3.34 -18.27
N LEU A 35 -21.57 -4.61 -18.42
CA LEU A 35 -22.56 -5.68 -18.72
C LEU A 35 -23.57 -5.88 -17.58
N ARG A 36 -23.11 -5.83 -16.33
CA ARG A 36 -24.00 -5.89 -15.14
C ARG A 36 -24.95 -4.69 -15.11
N ASP A 37 -24.48 -3.53 -15.56
CA ASP A 37 -25.27 -2.29 -15.65
C ASP A 37 -26.22 -2.29 -16.87
N GLY A 38 -26.29 -3.38 -17.65
CA GLY A 38 -27.20 -3.57 -18.77
C GLY A 38 -26.70 -3.04 -20.11
N GLN A 39 -25.43 -2.68 -20.23
CA GLN A 39 -24.83 -2.27 -21.50
C GLN A 39 -24.39 -3.49 -22.30
N ALA A 40 -25.00 -3.71 -23.47
CA ALA A 40 -24.70 -4.86 -24.33
C ALA A 40 -23.38 -4.73 -25.10
N PHE A 41 -22.85 -3.54 -25.21
CA PHE A 41 -21.59 -3.25 -25.92
C PHE A 41 -20.82 -2.13 -25.21
N THR A 42 -19.54 -2.36 -24.96
CA THR A 42 -18.67 -1.40 -24.30
C THR A 42 -17.45 -1.15 -25.19
N PRO A 43 -17.36 -0.01 -25.89
CA PRO A 43 -16.21 0.31 -26.71
C PRO A 43 -14.99 0.66 -25.84
N MET A 44 -13.79 0.42 -26.37
CA MET A 44 -12.52 0.78 -25.72
C MET A 44 -12.42 2.29 -25.42
N THR A 45 -13.08 3.11 -26.22
CA THR A 45 -13.14 4.56 -26.01
C THR A 45 -13.75 4.93 -24.66
N ASP A 46 -14.72 4.19 -24.17
CA ASP A 46 -15.38 4.43 -22.90
C ASP A 46 -14.43 4.14 -21.73
N PHE A 47 -13.67 3.04 -21.83
CA PHE A 47 -12.62 2.73 -20.87
C PHE A 47 -11.55 3.81 -20.83
N LEU A 48 -11.05 4.24 -21.99
CA LEU A 48 -10.03 5.29 -22.08
C LEU A 48 -10.55 6.65 -21.56
N SER A 49 -11.81 6.97 -21.81
CA SER A 49 -12.44 8.18 -21.29
C SER A 49 -12.55 8.14 -19.76
N GLU A 50 -12.94 7.01 -19.18
CA GLU A 50 -13.03 6.85 -17.73
C GLU A 50 -11.65 6.95 -17.06
N VAL A 51 -10.63 6.33 -17.63
CA VAL A 51 -9.24 6.45 -17.16
C VAL A 51 -8.73 7.90 -17.26
N SER A 52 -9.04 8.62 -18.35
CA SER A 52 -8.66 10.02 -18.51
C SER A 52 -9.33 10.92 -17.48
N LEU A 53 -10.62 10.69 -17.19
CA LEU A 53 -11.35 11.44 -16.18
C LEU A 53 -10.79 11.21 -14.76
N LEU A 54 -10.33 9.99 -14.46
CA LEU A 54 -9.68 9.70 -13.18
C LEU A 54 -8.38 10.50 -13.02
N THR A 55 -7.59 10.60 -14.10
CA THR A 55 -6.34 11.36 -14.10
C THR A 55 -6.58 12.87 -13.93
N ASP A 56 -7.59 13.43 -14.58
CA ASP A 56 -7.94 14.85 -14.48
C ASP A 56 -8.50 15.23 -13.09
N GLN A 57 -9.18 14.30 -12.41
CA GLN A 57 -9.67 14.51 -11.04
C GLN A 57 -8.53 14.58 -10.01
N ASP A 58 -7.41 13.93 -10.25
CA ASP A 58 -6.23 13.99 -9.38
C ASP A 58 -5.55 15.37 -9.43
N GLU A 59 -5.72 16.12 -10.51
CA GLU A 59 -5.15 17.46 -10.67
C GLU A 59 -6.01 18.59 -10.05
N ASN A 60 -7.29 18.35 -9.80
CA ASN A 60 -8.17 19.34 -9.19
C ASN A 60 -7.93 19.43 -7.68
N LYS A 61 -7.07 20.37 -7.31
CA LYS A 61 -6.71 20.75 -5.93
C LYS A 61 -7.75 21.67 -5.28
N ASP A 62 -9.01 21.29 -5.23
CA ASP A 62 -9.95 21.94 -4.33
C ASP A 62 -9.71 21.38 -2.91
N ASP A 63 -9.03 22.18 -2.11
CA ASP A 63 -8.33 21.83 -0.87
C ASP A 63 -9.22 21.49 0.34
N ASP A 64 -10.52 21.47 0.23
CA ASP A 64 -11.43 21.40 1.38
C ASP A 64 -12.25 20.09 1.48
N GLN A 65 -12.05 19.15 0.58
CA GLN A 65 -12.75 17.87 0.63
C GLN A 65 -11.90 16.78 1.31
N ALA A 66 -12.54 16.01 2.22
CA ALA A 66 -11.91 14.82 2.80
C ALA A 66 -11.55 13.83 1.68
N ARG A 67 -10.25 13.59 1.48
CA ARG A 67 -9.72 12.74 0.41
C ARG A 67 -8.95 11.56 0.97
N VAL A 68 -9.02 10.44 0.26
CA VAL A 68 -8.12 9.30 0.46
C VAL A 68 -7.02 9.39 -0.60
N THR A 69 -5.78 9.51 -0.15
CA THR A 69 -4.61 9.56 -1.04
C THR A 69 -4.02 8.17 -1.19
N LEU A 70 -3.90 7.68 -2.43
CA LEU A 70 -3.20 6.45 -2.77
C LEU A 70 -1.80 6.80 -3.28
N LEU A 71 -0.78 6.18 -2.68
CA LEU A 71 0.60 6.43 -3.07
C LEU A 71 1.50 5.22 -2.79
N THR A 72 2.62 5.15 -3.46
CA THR A 72 3.65 4.15 -3.14
C THR A 72 4.40 4.54 -1.87
N VAL A 73 5.03 3.57 -1.19
CA VAL A 73 5.86 3.85 0.00
C VAL A 73 6.99 4.83 -0.33
N HIS A 74 7.57 4.74 -1.52
CA HIS A 74 8.62 5.66 -1.96
C HIS A 74 8.10 7.10 -2.11
N ALA A 75 6.92 7.27 -2.67
CA ALA A 75 6.29 8.59 -2.82
C ALA A 75 5.85 9.18 -1.48
N ALA A 76 5.64 8.36 -0.45
CA ALA A 76 5.28 8.79 0.90
C ALA A 76 6.43 9.45 1.67
N LYS A 77 7.67 9.36 1.18
CA LYS A 77 8.85 9.93 1.85
C LYS A 77 8.71 11.44 2.01
N GLY A 78 8.80 11.92 3.24
CA GLY A 78 8.67 13.35 3.58
C GLY A 78 7.24 13.86 3.76
N LEU A 79 6.23 13.03 3.46
CA LEU A 79 4.83 13.34 3.75
C LEU A 79 4.42 12.76 5.11
N GLU A 80 3.37 13.32 5.71
CA GLU A 80 2.79 12.83 6.97
C GLU A 80 1.26 12.84 6.86
N PHE A 81 0.63 11.83 7.43
CA PHE A 81 -0.81 11.63 7.38
C PHE A 81 -1.34 11.31 8.78
N LYS A 82 -2.52 11.81 9.14
CA LYS A 82 -3.15 11.46 10.42
C LYS A 82 -3.37 9.96 10.55
N VAL A 83 -3.83 9.34 9.51
CA VAL A 83 -4.12 7.89 9.45
C VAL A 83 -3.53 7.31 8.18
N THR A 84 -2.82 6.21 8.31
CA THR A 84 -2.28 5.46 7.16
C THR A 84 -2.77 4.03 7.14
N PHE A 85 -3.00 3.51 5.95
CA PHE A 85 -3.29 2.11 5.69
C PHE A 85 -2.15 1.56 4.83
N ILE A 86 -1.32 0.69 5.40
CA ILE A 86 -0.29 -0.03 4.65
C ILE A 86 -0.91 -1.34 4.21
N VAL A 87 -1.12 -1.45 2.90
CA VAL A 87 -1.82 -2.59 2.31
C VAL A 87 -0.84 -3.57 1.66
N GLY A 88 -1.24 -4.84 1.56
CA GLY A 88 -0.43 -5.84 0.88
C GLY A 88 0.78 -6.33 1.69
N LEU A 89 0.73 -6.33 3.03
CA LEU A 89 1.78 -6.89 3.87
C LEU A 89 1.74 -8.42 3.86
N GLU A 90 2.14 -8.99 2.73
CA GLU A 90 2.11 -10.42 2.43
C GLU A 90 3.45 -10.91 1.92
N GLU A 91 3.81 -12.14 2.23
CA GLU A 91 4.98 -12.78 1.63
C GLU A 91 4.85 -12.80 0.11
N ASN A 92 5.96 -12.58 -0.58
CA ASN A 92 6.08 -12.48 -2.04
C ASN A 92 5.43 -11.23 -2.66
N LEU A 93 4.87 -10.33 -1.84
CA LEU A 93 4.37 -9.03 -2.25
C LEU A 93 5.13 -7.91 -1.52
N PHE A 94 5.22 -7.99 -0.20
CA PHE A 94 6.02 -7.10 0.63
C PHE A 94 6.56 -7.85 1.86
N PRO A 95 7.80 -8.39 1.82
CA PRO A 95 8.81 -8.19 0.78
C PRO A 95 8.46 -8.83 -0.56
N SER A 96 8.94 -8.19 -1.64
CA SER A 96 8.78 -8.70 -3.00
C SER A 96 9.40 -10.09 -3.17
N GLN A 97 8.80 -10.95 -3.99
CA GLN A 97 9.35 -12.26 -4.35
C GLN A 97 10.73 -12.18 -5.03
N PHE A 98 11.08 -11.02 -5.59
CA PHE A 98 12.36 -10.78 -6.25
C PHE A 98 13.48 -10.41 -5.27
N CYS A 99 13.13 -9.96 -4.07
CA CYS A 99 14.07 -9.60 -3.01
C CYS A 99 14.48 -10.84 -2.24
N GLN A 100 15.58 -11.49 -2.66
CA GLN A 100 16.10 -12.73 -2.03
C GLN A 100 17.39 -12.50 -1.25
N ALA A 101 18.20 -11.53 -1.65
CA ALA A 101 19.42 -11.21 -0.95
C ALA A 101 19.14 -10.53 0.40
N PRO A 102 19.95 -10.81 1.45
CA PRO A 102 19.75 -10.18 2.77
C PRO A 102 19.72 -8.66 2.72
N LYS A 103 20.50 -8.03 1.84
CA LYS A 103 20.51 -6.57 1.66
C LYS A 103 19.19 -6.05 1.09
N GLU A 104 18.61 -6.76 0.13
CA GLU A 104 17.33 -6.40 -0.49
C GLU A 104 16.19 -6.51 0.53
N ILE A 105 16.18 -7.57 1.33
CA ILE A 105 15.22 -7.75 2.41
C ILE A 105 15.35 -6.61 3.44
N GLU A 106 16.57 -6.16 3.76
CA GLU A 106 16.77 -5.03 4.67
C GLU A 106 16.28 -3.71 4.08
N GLU A 107 16.43 -3.48 2.77
CA GLU A 107 15.86 -2.29 2.12
C GLU A 107 14.33 -2.32 2.15
N GLU A 108 13.70 -3.45 1.86
CA GLU A 108 12.24 -3.61 2.00
C GLU A 108 11.77 -3.36 3.44
N ARG A 109 12.54 -3.84 4.44
CA ARG A 109 12.26 -3.56 5.85
C ARG A 109 12.34 -2.07 6.17
N ARG A 110 13.33 -1.36 5.62
CA ARG A 110 13.45 0.10 5.76
C ARG A 110 12.28 0.84 5.11
N LEU A 111 11.80 0.36 3.98
CA LEU A 111 10.59 0.90 3.35
C LEU A 111 9.37 0.74 4.26
N LEU A 112 9.19 -0.42 4.90
CA LEU A 112 8.12 -0.60 5.88
C LEU A 112 8.26 0.37 7.05
N TYR A 113 9.47 0.53 7.58
CA TYR A 113 9.74 1.51 8.64
C TYR A 113 9.34 2.93 8.21
N VAL A 114 9.73 3.35 7.00
CA VAL A 114 9.33 4.64 6.45
C VAL A 114 7.81 4.74 6.36
N ALA A 115 7.13 3.73 5.83
CA ALA A 115 5.67 3.73 5.71
C ALA A 115 4.97 3.90 7.06
N ILE A 116 5.38 3.13 8.08
CA ILE A 116 4.81 3.21 9.42
C ILE A 116 5.02 4.61 10.03
N THR A 117 6.22 5.19 9.85
CA THR A 117 6.55 6.50 10.40
C THR A 117 5.85 7.67 9.69
N ARG A 118 5.11 7.43 8.62
CA ARG A 118 4.25 8.45 7.98
C ARG A 118 2.94 8.68 8.73
N SER A 119 2.62 7.83 9.70
CA SER A 119 1.40 7.96 10.51
C SER A 119 1.62 8.87 11.70
N MET A 120 0.78 9.88 11.82
CA MET A 120 0.79 10.79 12.99
C MET A 120 -0.02 10.20 14.17
N GLU A 121 -1.17 9.58 13.88
CA GLU A 121 -2.10 9.11 14.91
C GLU A 121 -2.31 7.59 14.87
N ARG A 122 -2.57 7.02 13.68
CA ARG A 122 -2.91 5.60 13.51
C ARG A 122 -2.32 5.01 12.25
N CYS A 123 -1.74 3.83 12.39
CA CYS A 123 -1.27 3.01 11.28
C CYS A 123 -2.02 1.68 11.25
N TYR A 124 -2.63 1.36 10.12
CA TYR A 124 -3.28 0.08 9.89
C TYR A 124 -2.41 -0.77 8.97
N LEU A 125 -2.01 -1.94 9.45
CA LEU A 125 -1.27 -2.92 8.68
C LEU A 125 -2.24 -3.98 8.18
N THR A 126 -2.35 -4.15 6.87
CA THR A 126 -3.33 -5.07 6.29
C THR A 126 -2.70 -6.09 5.36
N ASN A 127 -3.25 -7.29 5.38
CA ASN A 127 -2.88 -8.37 4.49
C ASN A 127 -4.14 -9.15 4.05
N ALA A 128 -4.12 -9.69 2.84
CA ALA A 128 -5.15 -10.58 2.35
C ALA A 128 -4.73 -12.04 2.53
N ARG A 129 -5.66 -12.92 2.89
CA ARG A 129 -5.42 -14.36 2.97
C ARG A 129 -5.39 -15.01 1.59
N GLN A 130 -6.10 -14.41 0.65
CA GLN A 130 -6.19 -14.86 -0.73
C GLN A 130 -6.38 -13.67 -1.65
N ARG A 131 -5.82 -13.76 -2.84
CA ARG A 131 -6.00 -12.79 -3.93
C ARG A 131 -6.34 -13.50 -5.22
N PHE A 132 -7.19 -12.88 -6.01
CA PHE A 132 -7.39 -13.30 -7.38
C PHE A 132 -6.37 -12.55 -8.25
N ARG A 133 -5.45 -13.30 -8.87
CA ARG A 133 -4.39 -12.74 -9.73
C ARG A 133 -4.19 -13.66 -10.94
N ASN A 134 -4.11 -13.09 -12.12
CA ASN A 134 -3.87 -13.83 -13.37
C ASN A 134 -4.85 -15.00 -13.57
N GLY A 135 -6.15 -14.78 -13.30
CA GLY A 135 -7.18 -15.82 -13.46
C GLY A 135 -7.17 -16.93 -12.40
N GLN A 136 -6.36 -16.82 -11.36
CA GLN A 136 -6.22 -17.82 -10.30
C GLN A 136 -6.32 -17.22 -8.91
N THR A 137 -6.85 -18.00 -7.97
CA THR A 137 -6.82 -17.63 -6.56
C THR A 137 -5.50 -18.07 -5.95
N VAL A 138 -4.71 -17.09 -5.49
CA VAL A 138 -3.43 -17.31 -4.80
C VAL A 138 -3.65 -17.09 -3.30
N PHE A 139 -3.18 -18.05 -2.49
CA PHE A 139 -3.18 -17.93 -1.04
C PHE A 139 -1.89 -17.27 -0.58
N SER A 140 -2.02 -16.26 0.28
CA SER A 140 -0.90 -15.51 0.82
C SER A 140 -0.79 -15.69 2.33
N SER A 141 0.42 -15.65 2.84
CA SER A 141 0.70 -15.56 4.28
C SER A 141 1.10 -14.13 4.65
N PRO A 142 0.85 -13.71 5.90
CA PRO A 142 1.28 -12.39 6.36
C PRO A 142 2.79 -12.21 6.19
N SER A 143 3.21 -11.00 5.84
CA SER A 143 4.61 -10.61 5.71
C SER A 143 5.42 -10.96 6.97
N ARG A 144 6.64 -11.46 6.77
CA ARG A 144 7.60 -11.73 7.85
C ARG A 144 7.91 -10.50 8.68
N PHE A 145 7.85 -9.31 8.10
CA PHE A 145 8.12 -8.07 8.79
C PHE A 145 7.12 -7.73 9.90
N ILE A 146 5.89 -8.26 9.82
CA ILE A 146 4.90 -8.08 10.90
C ILE A 146 5.39 -8.74 12.19
N LYS A 147 6.14 -9.85 12.07
CA LYS A 147 6.71 -10.56 13.24
C LYS A 147 7.87 -9.82 13.89
N ASP A 148 8.51 -8.90 13.17
CA ASP A 148 9.62 -8.09 13.68
C ASP A 148 9.11 -6.93 14.56
N ILE A 149 7.81 -6.64 14.53
CA ILE A 149 7.18 -5.62 15.36
C ILE A 149 6.75 -6.29 16.67
N ASP A 150 7.18 -5.73 17.80
CA ASP A 150 6.78 -6.25 19.10
C ASP A 150 5.26 -6.22 19.24
N SER A 151 4.70 -7.33 19.72
CA SER A 151 3.26 -7.52 19.85
C SER A 151 2.59 -6.51 20.80
N CYS A 152 3.33 -5.89 21.70
CA CYS A 152 2.83 -4.83 22.57
C CYS A 152 2.42 -3.57 21.80
N TYR A 153 2.95 -3.37 20.59
CA TYR A 153 2.62 -2.23 19.71
C TYR A 153 1.57 -2.57 18.64
N ILE A 154 1.16 -3.84 18.55
CA ILE A 154 0.18 -4.29 17.56
C ILE A 154 -1.13 -4.65 18.24
N GLN A 155 -2.19 -3.95 17.85
CA GLN A 155 -3.53 -4.36 18.18
C GLN A 155 -4.09 -5.23 17.05
N SER A 156 -4.16 -6.55 17.25
CA SER A 156 -4.74 -7.46 16.26
C SER A 156 -6.26 -7.43 16.32
N SER A 157 -6.90 -7.05 15.22
CA SER A 157 -8.32 -7.30 15.01
C SER A 157 -8.49 -8.74 14.52
N GLN A 158 -8.48 -9.70 15.44
CA GLN A 158 -8.91 -11.05 15.10
C GLN A 158 -10.42 -11.01 14.86
N GLY A 159 -10.81 -11.39 13.66
CA GLY A 159 -12.11 -11.29 13.05
C GLY A 159 -13.33 -11.52 13.93
N PHE A 160 -14.42 -10.90 13.54
CA PHE A 160 -15.81 -11.17 13.93
C PHE A 160 -16.00 -11.81 15.31
N GLY A 161 -16.06 -11.00 16.38
CA GLY A 161 -16.66 -11.46 17.62
C GLY A 161 -15.91 -11.28 18.93
N ILE A 162 -14.77 -10.61 19.00
CA ILE A 162 -14.14 -10.30 20.30
C ILE A 162 -13.91 -8.79 20.42
N ALA A 163 -14.52 -8.22 21.45
CA ALA A 163 -14.36 -6.81 21.79
C ALA A 163 -12.86 -6.47 22.00
N PRO A 164 -12.39 -5.31 21.52
CA PRO A 164 -10.99 -4.91 21.69
C PRO A 164 -10.66 -4.79 23.17
N GLN A 165 -9.73 -5.58 23.65
CA GLN A 165 -9.11 -5.33 24.95
C GLN A 165 -8.38 -3.99 24.87
N ARG A 166 -8.75 -3.08 25.74
CA ARG A 166 -8.13 -1.77 25.86
C ARG A 166 -6.70 -1.95 26.35
N VAL A 167 -5.75 -1.93 25.42
CA VAL A 167 -4.33 -1.91 25.80
C VAL A 167 -4.06 -0.54 26.43
N VAL A 168 -3.82 -0.52 27.72
CA VAL A 168 -3.32 0.66 28.42
C VAL A 168 -1.88 0.85 27.96
N MET A 169 -1.66 1.85 27.11
CA MET A 169 -0.30 2.22 26.72
C MET A 169 0.48 2.66 27.96
N PRO A 170 1.69 2.13 28.20
CA PRO A 170 2.54 2.66 29.25
C PRO A 170 2.83 4.14 28.96
N GLU A 171 2.66 5.00 29.96
CA GLU A 171 3.00 6.41 29.86
C GLU A 171 4.46 6.55 29.40
N MET A 172 4.64 7.23 28.28
CA MET A 172 5.99 7.56 27.81
C MET A 172 6.71 8.39 28.88
N PRO A 173 7.95 8.07 29.23
CA PRO A 173 8.72 8.87 30.18
C PRO A 173 8.84 10.31 29.65
N LYS A 174 8.37 11.27 30.45
CA LYS A 174 8.50 12.69 30.13
C LYS A 174 9.98 13.05 30.03
N ILE A 175 10.45 13.38 28.85
CA ILE A 175 11.80 13.91 28.65
C ILE A 175 11.86 15.25 29.38
N PRO A 176 12.77 15.45 30.36
CA PRO A 176 12.88 16.73 31.04
C PRO A 176 13.34 17.80 30.06
N ALA A 177 12.59 18.90 29.98
CA ALA A 177 12.96 20.05 29.17
C ALA A 177 14.30 20.62 29.69
N THR A 178 15.35 20.47 28.91
CA THR A 178 16.67 21.07 29.20
C THR A 178 16.57 22.57 28.94
N SER A 179 16.46 23.34 30.01
CA SER A 179 16.50 24.82 29.95
C SER A 179 17.90 25.27 29.60
N THR A 180 18.15 25.58 28.35
CA THR A 180 19.38 26.27 27.94
C THR A 180 19.17 27.77 28.13
N GLN A 181 19.44 28.27 29.35
CA GLN A 181 19.66 29.70 29.57
C GLN A 181 21.08 30.05 29.14
N GLY A 182 21.24 30.46 27.89
CA GLY A 182 22.46 31.11 27.42
C GLY A 182 22.53 32.54 27.96
N LYS A 183 23.40 32.77 28.96
CA LYS A 183 23.79 34.13 29.38
C LYS A 183 24.67 34.74 28.29
N LEU A 184 24.15 35.70 27.52
CA LEU A 184 24.98 36.67 26.80
C LEU A 184 25.64 37.60 27.85
N LYS A 185 26.96 37.56 27.95
CA LYS A 185 27.76 38.63 28.57
C LYS A 185 28.12 39.65 27.50
N LYS A 186 27.95 40.91 27.87
CA LYS A 186 28.39 42.10 27.13
C LYS A 186 29.89 42.11 26.86
#